data_7101d70c28bcc4102822090ed5534d34
#
_entry.id   7101d70c28bcc4102822090ed5534d34
#
_cell.length_a   1.000
_cell.length_b   1.000
_cell.length_c   1.000
_cell.angle_alpha   90.00
_cell.angle_beta   90.00
_cell.angle_gamma   90.00
#
_symmetry.space_group_name_H-M   'P 1'
#
loop_
_entity.id
_entity.type
_entity.pdbx_description
1 polymer ?
#
loop_
_entity_poly.entity_id
_entity_poly.type
_entity_poly.pdbx_seq_one_letter_code
_entity_poly.pdbx_strand_id
1 'polypeptide(L)'
;YKRQSKLAARAKERAALEKDPRPYGGLAAEASLVAMQEFVPSAFAKLDVKGCDKNVYVATVLPGASAALIRDTEFGGDAFVGLQVQSHTHNPGRDLAFALNWVKNNEPGATLESTAADGSEPKLEELIDASATLDVQVHQDFDWWIPEGAQVTPQIAQSLRAANDSVIESHQVGENITGAAFWANAGGGKAHIRWVRPNDDESAFLNALARVAARGELNLGEGTKFAGVFRTHGLIAPVFDLDPEVDHASYEEHLTRVDKALEEEISNDAQLSADERKQLENIKSRQVTLR
;
A
#
# COMPACT_ATOMS: atom_id res chain seq x y z
N TYR A 1 22.97 -29.53 -23.78
CA TYR A 1 22.82 -28.07 -23.84
C TYR A 1 21.34 -27.67 -24.00
N LYS A 2 20.65 -28.18 -25.02
CA LYS A 2 19.17 -27.87 -25.25
C LYS A 2 18.26 -28.35 -24.11
N ARG A 3 18.61 -29.42 -23.41
CA ARG A 3 17.79 -29.94 -22.30
C ARG A 3 17.97 -29.12 -21.01
N GLN A 4 19.20 -28.66 -20.75
CA GLN A 4 19.52 -27.78 -19.62
C GLN A 4 18.90 -26.39 -19.83
N SER A 5 18.93 -25.85 -21.06
CA SER A 5 18.28 -24.56 -21.35
C SER A 5 16.76 -24.59 -21.21
N LYS A 6 16.12 -25.73 -21.60
CA LYS A 6 14.66 -25.92 -21.37
C LYS A 6 14.30 -26.06 -19.90
N LEU A 7 15.13 -26.71 -19.09
CA LEU A 7 14.94 -26.82 -17.65
C LEU A 7 15.12 -25.47 -16.95
N ALA A 8 16.11 -24.69 -17.36
CA ALA A 8 16.33 -23.34 -16.85
C ALA A 8 15.18 -22.40 -17.23
N ALA A 9 14.67 -22.48 -18.46
CA ALA A 9 13.52 -21.71 -18.90
C ALA A 9 12.23 -22.06 -18.11
N ARG A 10 11.98 -23.34 -17.88
CA ARG A 10 10.85 -23.80 -17.07
C ARG A 10 10.99 -23.43 -15.59
N ALA A 11 12.20 -23.47 -15.03
CA ALA A 11 12.45 -23.03 -13.67
C ALA A 11 12.20 -21.52 -13.51
N LYS A 12 12.62 -20.75 -14.52
CA LYS A 12 12.40 -19.30 -14.59
C LYS A 12 10.92 -18.96 -14.73
N GLU A 13 10.21 -19.68 -15.58
CA GLU A 13 8.76 -19.57 -15.76
C GLU A 13 7.97 -19.92 -14.47
N ARG A 14 8.39 -20.98 -13.77
CA ARG A 14 7.82 -21.34 -12.47
C ARG A 14 8.10 -20.26 -11.42
N ALA A 15 9.32 -19.75 -11.35
CA ALA A 15 9.67 -18.67 -10.42
C ALA A 15 8.88 -17.38 -10.69
N ALA A 16 8.57 -17.09 -11.96
CA ALA A 16 7.74 -15.96 -12.34
C ALA A 16 6.26 -16.15 -11.94
N LEU A 17 5.78 -17.38 -11.92
CA LEU A 17 4.42 -17.75 -11.51
C LEU A 17 4.28 -17.92 -9.99
N GLU A 18 5.37 -18.06 -9.27
CA GLU A 18 5.38 -18.24 -7.82
C GLU A 18 5.01 -16.92 -7.13
N LYS A 19 3.91 -16.94 -6.39
CA LYS A 19 3.42 -15.77 -5.66
C LYS A 19 4.27 -15.55 -4.42
N ASP A 20 4.91 -14.37 -4.32
CA ASP A 20 5.58 -13.97 -3.09
C ASP A 20 4.52 -13.67 -2.01
N PRO A 21 4.57 -14.35 -0.86
CA PRO A 21 3.60 -14.12 0.22
C PRO A 21 3.72 -12.74 0.85
N ARG A 22 4.89 -12.10 0.74
CA ARG A 22 5.16 -10.76 1.29
C ARG A 22 5.95 -9.91 0.28
N PRO A 23 5.28 -9.40 -0.75
CA PRO A 23 5.94 -8.81 -1.92
C PRO A 23 6.82 -7.59 -1.64
N TYR A 24 6.53 -6.85 -0.57
CA TYR A 24 7.31 -5.67 -0.15
C TYR A 24 8.09 -5.92 1.15
N GLY A 25 8.18 -7.16 1.59
CA GLY A 25 8.93 -7.53 2.80
C GLY A 25 10.38 -7.11 2.75
N GLY A 26 10.91 -6.65 3.89
CA GLY A 26 12.28 -6.16 4.01
C GLY A 26 12.48 -4.69 3.63
N LEU A 27 11.46 -4.02 3.10
CA LEU A 27 11.51 -2.59 2.79
C LEU A 27 10.91 -1.76 3.93
N ALA A 28 11.56 -0.67 4.31
CA ALA A 28 11.00 0.31 5.25
C ALA A 28 9.71 0.94 4.71
N ALA A 29 9.56 1.02 3.39
CA ALA A 29 8.38 1.53 2.71
C ALA A 29 7.21 0.53 2.61
N GLU A 30 7.35 -0.68 3.10
CA GLU A 30 6.37 -1.77 2.91
C GLU A 30 4.94 -1.35 3.28
N ALA A 31 4.74 -0.81 4.48
CA ALA A 31 3.40 -0.43 4.94
C ALA A 31 2.77 0.64 4.06
N SER A 32 3.53 1.64 3.65
CA SER A 32 3.06 2.70 2.76
C SER A 32 2.71 2.17 1.38
N LEU A 33 3.52 1.28 0.82
CA LEU A 33 3.26 0.65 -0.49
C LEU A 33 1.98 -0.19 -0.45
N VAL A 34 1.80 -1.01 0.57
CA VAL A 34 0.59 -1.83 0.74
C VAL A 34 -0.64 -0.93 0.91
N ALA A 35 -0.55 0.11 1.74
CA ALA A 35 -1.65 1.03 1.97
C ALA A 35 -2.04 1.78 0.69
N MET A 36 -1.07 2.29 -0.07
CA MET A 36 -1.32 2.96 -1.33
C MET A 36 -1.93 2.03 -2.37
N GLN A 37 -1.56 0.76 -2.36
CA GLN A 37 -2.11 -0.23 -3.30
C GLN A 37 -3.55 -0.62 -2.97
N GLU A 38 -3.89 -0.77 -1.69
CA GLU A 38 -5.16 -1.37 -1.27
C GLU A 38 -6.17 -0.38 -0.69
N PHE A 39 -5.72 0.71 -0.06
CA PHE A 39 -6.59 1.53 0.79
C PHE A 39 -6.65 3.01 0.42
N VAL A 40 -5.74 3.50 -0.40
CA VAL A 40 -5.67 4.93 -0.74
C VAL A 40 -6.10 5.14 -2.18
N PRO A 41 -7.15 5.95 -2.44
CA PRO A 41 -7.63 6.17 -3.80
C PRO A 41 -6.67 7.00 -4.65
N SER A 42 -6.15 8.10 -4.10
CA SER A 42 -5.29 9.03 -4.84
C SER A 42 -4.16 9.53 -3.97
N ALA A 43 -2.95 9.14 -4.31
CA ALA A 43 -1.73 9.60 -3.66
C ALA A 43 -0.51 9.33 -4.53
N PHE A 44 0.56 10.04 -4.27
CA PHE A 44 1.88 9.70 -4.77
C PHE A 44 2.95 10.01 -3.71
N ALA A 45 4.11 9.41 -3.89
CA ALA A 45 5.28 9.66 -3.04
C ALA A 45 6.54 9.65 -3.90
N LYS A 46 7.47 10.55 -3.59
CA LYS A 46 8.77 10.55 -4.26
C LYS A 46 9.56 9.30 -3.85
N LEU A 47 10.19 8.69 -4.82
CA LEU A 47 10.99 7.48 -4.66
C LEU A 47 12.33 7.63 -5.40
N ASP A 48 13.43 7.56 -4.67
CA ASP A 48 14.75 7.57 -5.29
C ASP A 48 15.08 6.19 -5.87
N VAL A 49 15.38 6.17 -7.18
CA VAL A 49 15.71 4.94 -7.91
C VAL A 49 17.19 4.96 -8.26
N LYS A 50 17.92 3.92 -7.86
CA LYS A 50 19.37 3.78 -8.09
C LYS A 50 19.69 3.82 -9.56
N GLY A 51 20.61 4.71 -9.95
CA GLY A 51 21.05 4.85 -11.33
C GLY A 51 20.02 5.45 -12.28
N CYS A 52 18.97 6.07 -11.77
CA CYS A 52 17.98 6.82 -12.56
C CYS A 52 18.24 8.31 -12.43
N ASP A 53 18.25 9.02 -13.57
CA ASP A 53 18.47 10.48 -13.65
C ASP A 53 17.15 11.27 -13.58
N LYS A 54 16.01 10.58 -13.56
CA LYS A 54 14.68 11.18 -13.49
C LYS A 54 14.20 11.29 -12.04
N ASN A 55 13.36 12.30 -11.78
CA ASN A 55 12.53 12.28 -10.56
C ASN A 55 11.46 11.22 -10.71
N VAL A 56 11.43 10.25 -9.81
CA VAL A 56 10.48 9.13 -9.84
C VAL A 56 9.51 9.26 -8.68
N TYR A 57 8.24 8.99 -8.98
CA TYR A 57 7.15 8.95 -8.00
C TYR A 57 6.44 7.61 -8.11
N VAL A 58 6.18 6.98 -6.96
CA VAL A 58 5.23 5.88 -6.89
C VAL A 58 3.85 6.46 -6.61
N ALA A 59 2.87 6.02 -7.38
CA ALA A 59 1.51 6.53 -7.32
C ALA A 59 0.50 5.41 -7.07
N THR A 60 -0.65 5.74 -6.54
CA THR A 60 -1.76 4.79 -6.37
C THR A 60 -2.25 4.27 -7.70
N VAL A 61 -2.73 5.16 -8.55
CA VAL A 61 -3.21 4.83 -9.88
C VAL A 61 -2.84 5.93 -10.87
N LEU A 62 -2.46 5.55 -12.07
CA LEU A 62 -2.14 6.46 -13.17
C LEU A 62 -3.31 6.52 -14.18
N PRO A 63 -3.34 7.52 -15.07
CA PRO A 63 -4.35 7.56 -16.15
C PRO A 63 -4.43 6.24 -16.91
N GLY A 64 -5.66 5.73 -17.10
CA GLY A 64 -5.89 4.44 -17.74
C GLY A 64 -5.42 3.23 -16.93
N ALA A 65 -5.13 3.40 -15.65
CA ALA A 65 -4.50 2.38 -14.79
C ALA A 65 -3.23 1.79 -15.42
N SER A 66 -2.43 2.63 -16.05
CA SER A 66 -1.14 2.29 -16.64
C SER A 66 -0.11 1.91 -15.58
N ALA A 67 0.88 1.12 -15.98
CA ALA A 67 1.95 0.69 -15.07
C ALA A 67 2.97 1.79 -14.80
N ALA A 68 3.29 2.61 -15.80
CA ALA A 68 4.21 3.72 -15.65
C ALA A 68 4.04 4.74 -16.77
N LEU A 69 4.49 5.96 -16.52
CA LEU A 69 4.62 7.00 -17.53
C LEU A 69 5.80 7.93 -17.20
N ILE A 70 6.35 8.54 -18.23
CA ILE A 70 7.38 9.57 -18.11
C ILE A 70 6.83 10.81 -18.81
N ARG A 71 6.66 11.90 -18.06
CA ARG A 71 6.18 13.17 -18.62
C ARG A 71 7.14 13.70 -19.67
N ASP A 72 6.61 14.42 -20.63
CA ASP A 72 7.42 15.10 -21.65
C ASP A 72 8.43 16.05 -21.00
N THR A 73 9.52 16.28 -21.70
CA THR A 73 10.61 17.18 -21.23
C THR A 73 10.11 18.60 -20.97
N GLU A 74 9.16 19.09 -21.77
CA GLU A 74 8.56 20.42 -21.55
C GLU A 74 7.80 20.54 -20.23
N PHE A 75 7.37 19.41 -19.63
CA PHE A 75 6.73 19.33 -18.32
C PHE A 75 7.65 18.78 -17.23
N GLY A 76 8.97 18.81 -17.44
CA GLY A 76 9.97 18.45 -16.45
C GLY A 76 10.48 17.01 -16.50
N GLY A 77 9.88 16.12 -17.28
CA GLY A 77 10.37 14.75 -17.44
C GLY A 77 10.20 13.84 -16.23
N ASP A 78 9.35 14.20 -15.27
CA ASP A 78 9.09 13.37 -14.09
C ASP A 78 8.45 12.03 -14.49
N ALA A 79 8.86 10.98 -13.80
CA ALA A 79 8.39 9.63 -14.02
C ALA A 79 7.48 9.16 -12.89
N PHE A 80 6.45 8.41 -13.25
CA PHE A 80 5.48 7.84 -12.31
C PHE A 80 5.33 6.35 -12.56
N VAL A 81 5.30 5.57 -11.46
CA VAL A 81 4.94 4.15 -11.50
C VAL A 81 3.66 3.94 -10.70
N GLY A 82 2.72 3.19 -11.23
CA GLY A 82 1.44 2.91 -10.60
C GLY A 82 1.47 1.61 -9.81
N LEU A 83 0.76 1.58 -8.70
CA LEU A 83 0.55 0.36 -7.90
C LEU A 83 -0.73 -0.38 -8.30
N GLN A 84 -1.79 0.37 -8.62
CA GLN A 84 -3.07 -0.16 -9.07
C GLN A 84 -3.09 -0.16 -10.60
N VAL A 85 -2.66 -1.27 -11.19
CA VAL A 85 -2.47 -1.42 -12.63
C VAL A 85 -3.53 -2.37 -13.19
N GLN A 86 -4.12 -2.03 -14.32
CA GLN A 86 -5.20 -2.82 -14.93
C GLN A 86 -4.73 -4.22 -15.35
N SER A 87 -3.55 -4.33 -15.93
CA SER A 87 -2.96 -5.60 -16.35
C SER A 87 -1.59 -5.79 -15.73
N HIS A 88 -1.50 -6.76 -14.85
CA HIS A 88 -0.31 -7.03 -14.02
C HIS A 88 -0.18 -8.53 -13.74
N THR A 89 0.96 -8.93 -13.20
CA THR A 89 1.18 -10.31 -12.74
C THR A 89 0.62 -10.52 -11.32
N HIS A 90 0.82 -11.71 -10.77
CA HIS A 90 0.44 -12.04 -9.40
C HIS A 90 1.50 -11.64 -8.35
N ASN A 91 2.58 -11.02 -8.77
CA ASN A 91 3.70 -10.60 -7.92
C ASN A 91 3.87 -9.07 -7.91
N PRO A 92 3.14 -8.34 -7.02
CA PRO A 92 3.20 -6.88 -6.98
C PRO A 92 4.61 -6.31 -6.80
N GLY A 93 5.47 -6.97 -6.03
CA GLY A 93 6.86 -6.56 -5.85
C GLY A 93 7.68 -6.64 -7.14
N ARG A 94 7.47 -7.69 -7.93
CA ARG A 94 8.11 -7.84 -9.26
C ARG A 94 7.53 -6.86 -10.27
N ASP A 95 6.22 -6.63 -10.22
CA ASP A 95 5.55 -5.65 -11.07
C ASP A 95 6.10 -4.25 -10.83
N LEU A 96 6.28 -3.87 -9.56
CA LEU A 96 6.89 -2.59 -9.22
C LEU A 96 8.35 -2.51 -9.70
N ALA A 97 9.13 -3.55 -9.49
CA ALA A 97 10.52 -3.61 -9.98
C ALA A 97 10.58 -3.52 -11.51
N PHE A 98 9.68 -4.19 -12.22
CA PHE A 98 9.56 -4.11 -13.66
C PHE A 98 9.29 -2.68 -14.13
N ALA A 99 8.32 -2.01 -13.52
CA ALA A 99 7.96 -0.64 -13.87
C ALA A 99 9.08 0.36 -13.54
N LEU A 100 9.75 0.22 -12.39
CA LEU A 100 10.90 1.06 -12.03
C LEU A 100 12.07 0.88 -12.98
N ASN A 101 12.37 -0.35 -13.35
CA ASN A 101 13.43 -0.64 -14.32
C ASN A 101 13.10 -0.09 -15.71
N TRP A 102 11.83 -0.14 -16.10
CA TRP A 102 11.36 0.45 -17.36
C TRP A 102 11.53 1.98 -17.36
N VAL A 103 11.14 2.66 -16.29
CA VAL A 103 11.31 4.12 -16.14
C VAL A 103 12.79 4.51 -16.25
N LYS A 104 13.68 3.73 -15.64
CA LYS A 104 15.12 3.96 -15.68
C LYS A 104 15.68 3.91 -17.11
N ASN A 105 15.11 3.06 -17.98
CA ASN A 105 15.64 2.74 -19.30
C ASN A 105 14.85 3.35 -20.46
N ASN A 106 13.85 4.19 -20.20
CA ASN A 106 13.05 4.80 -21.24
C ASN A 106 13.09 6.34 -21.17
N GLU A 107 12.63 6.97 -22.25
CA GLU A 107 12.75 8.39 -22.47
C GLU A 107 11.45 9.15 -22.13
N PRO A 108 11.52 10.48 -21.87
CA PRO A 108 10.35 11.31 -21.70
C PRO A 108 9.31 11.15 -22.80
N GLY A 109 8.03 11.18 -22.42
CA GLY A 109 6.89 10.99 -23.31
C GLY A 109 6.44 9.53 -23.46
N ALA A 110 7.18 8.56 -22.93
CA ALA A 110 6.83 7.15 -23.01
C ALA A 110 5.82 6.73 -21.91
N THR A 111 4.99 5.76 -22.26
CA THR A 111 4.02 5.15 -21.34
C THR A 111 4.12 3.63 -21.39
N LEU A 112 4.08 2.99 -20.22
CA LEU A 112 3.99 1.55 -20.06
C LEU A 112 2.57 1.19 -19.61
N GLU A 113 1.81 0.48 -20.42
CA GLU A 113 0.41 0.18 -20.11
C GLU A 113 0.25 -0.94 -19.07
N SER A 114 1.09 -1.95 -19.16
CA SER A 114 1.01 -3.14 -18.29
C SER A 114 2.38 -3.64 -17.88
N THR A 115 2.42 -4.45 -16.82
CA THR A 115 3.65 -5.13 -16.41
C THR A 115 3.68 -6.55 -16.94
N ALA A 116 4.88 -6.99 -17.32
CA ALA A 116 5.15 -8.33 -17.82
C ALA A 116 6.36 -8.94 -17.07
N ALA A 117 6.36 -8.83 -15.76
CA ALA A 117 7.43 -9.34 -14.91
C ALA A 117 7.59 -10.85 -15.12
N ASP A 118 8.76 -11.27 -15.55
CA ASP A 118 9.10 -12.66 -15.90
C ASP A 118 10.23 -13.25 -15.05
N GLY A 119 10.67 -12.51 -14.04
CA GLY A 119 11.80 -12.86 -13.19
C GLY A 119 13.16 -12.41 -13.72
N SER A 120 13.22 -11.74 -14.88
CA SER A 120 14.44 -11.13 -15.42
C SER A 120 14.68 -9.72 -14.91
N GLU A 121 13.64 -9.08 -14.35
CA GLU A 121 13.76 -7.75 -13.74
C GLU A 121 14.68 -7.77 -12.52
N PRO A 122 15.36 -6.65 -12.23
CA PRO A 122 16.11 -6.50 -10.99
C PRO A 122 15.19 -6.68 -9.77
N LYS A 123 15.75 -7.08 -8.64
CA LYS A 123 15.02 -7.09 -7.36
C LYS A 123 14.78 -5.66 -6.87
N LEU A 124 13.75 -5.44 -6.08
CA LEU A 124 13.45 -4.10 -5.53
C LEU A 124 14.63 -3.50 -4.76
N GLU A 125 15.32 -4.28 -3.94
CA GLU A 125 16.51 -3.82 -3.20
C GLU A 125 17.69 -3.41 -4.09
N GLU A 126 17.73 -3.83 -5.35
CA GLU A 126 18.71 -3.39 -6.33
C GLU A 126 18.33 -2.05 -6.98
N LEU A 127 17.06 -1.66 -6.91
CA LEU A 127 16.52 -0.45 -7.53
C LEU A 127 16.30 0.69 -6.52
N ILE A 128 15.92 0.36 -5.29
CA ILE A 128 15.64 1.32 -4.22
C ILE A 128 16.41 0.97 -2.95
N ASP A 129 16.66 1.97 -2.11
CA ASP A 129 17.22 1.75 -0.79
C ASP A 129 16.18 1.09 0.12
N ALA A 130 16.49 -0.08 0.67
CA ALA A 130 15.60 -0.82 1.55
C ALA A 130 15.23 -0.05 2.84
N SER A 131 16.08 0.89 3.28
CA SER A 131 15.84 1.74 4.46
C SER A 131 15.04 3.01 4.16
N ALA A 132 14.80 3.31 2.88
CA ALA A 132 14.07 4.52 2.47
C ALA A 132 12.59 4.41 2.85
N THR A 133 12.06 5.46 3.45
CA THR A 133 10.64 5.64 3.74
C THR A 133 9.97 6.49 2.66
N LEU A 134 8.65 6.41 2.57
CA LEU A 134 7.86 7.21 1.65
C LEU A 134 7.11 8.30 2.42
N ASP A 135 7.20 9.54 1.92
CA ASP A 135 6.33 10.63 2.33
C ASP A 135 5.12 10.65 1.40
N VAL A 136 4.03 10.02 1.83
CA VAL A 136 2.83 9.84 1.02
C VAL A 136 2.03 11.14 0.96
N GLN A 137 1.87 11.68 -0.23
CA GLN A 137 1.06 12.86 -0.52
C GLN A 137 -0.33 12.41 -0.94
N VAL A 138 -1.29 12.47 -0.01
CA VAL A 138 -2.69 12.09 -0.26
C VAL A 138 -3.41 13.25 -0.94
N HIS A 139 -4.15 12.93 -2.00
CA HIS A 139 -4.95 13.88 -2.76
C HIS A 139 -6.44 13.51 -2.70
N GLN A 140 -7.30 14.52 -2.84
CA GLN A 140 -8.76 14.33 -2.88
C GLN A 140 -9.31 14.26 -4.31
N ASP A 141 -8.42 14.30 -5.29
CA ASP A 141 -8.69 14.24 -6.72
C ASP A 141 -7.49 13.67 -7.48
N PHE A 142 -7.61 13.59 -8.80
CA PHE A 142 -6.53 13.20 -9.72
C PHE A 142 -6.02 14.37 -10.58
N ASP A 143 -6.21 15.60 -10.15
CA ASP A 143 -5.75 16.79 -10.90
C ASP A 143 -4.24 16.77 -11.12
N TRP A 144 -3.48 16.12 -10.23
CA TRP A 144 -2.05 15.91 -10.37
C TRP A 144 -1.65 15.04 -11.59
N TRP A 145 -2.59 14.33 -12.21
CA TRP A 145 -2.33 13.60 -13.47
C TRP A 145 -1.96 14.54 -14.61
N ILE A 146 -2.46 15.78 -14.56
CA ILE A 146 -2.22 16.78 -15.61
C ILE A 146 -1.05 17.64 -15.18
N PRO A 147 0.07 17.66 -15.95
CA PRO A 147 1.18 18.58 -15.66
C PRO A 147 0.72 20.02 -15.77
N GLU A 148 1.31 20.89 -14.95
CA GLU A 148 1.07 22.32 -15.04
C GLU A 148 1.41 22.83 -16.45
N GLY A 149 0.52 23.62 -17.03
CA GLY A 149 0.67 24.17 -18.38
C GLY A 149 0.30 23.23 -19.51
N ALA A 150 -0.07 21.99 -19.24
CA ALA A 150 -0.51 21.05 -20.25
C ALA A 150 -1.92 21.43 -20.78
N GLN A 151 -2.13 21.23 -22.07
CA GLN A 151 -3.45 21.42 -22.66
C GLN A 151 -4.38 20.25 -22.32
N VAL A 152 -5.57 20.58 -21.84
CA VAL A 152 -6.60 19.59 -21.50
C VAL A 152 -7.66 19.57 -22.60
N THR A 153 -7.72 18.47 -23.33
CA THR A 153 -8.78 18.25 -24.32
C THR A 153 -10.12 17.97 -23.61
N PRO A 154 -11.28 18.16 -24.29
CA PRO A 154 -12.57 17.80 -23.71
C PRO A 154 -12.67 16.35 -23.25
N GLN A 155 -12.04 15.42 -23.96
CA GLN A 155 -12.01 14.00 -23.59
C GLN A 155 -11.19 13.75 -22.31
N ILE A 156 -10.04 14.38 -22.20
CA ILE A 156 -9.20 14.31 -20.98
C ILE A 156 -9.96 14.92 -19.79
N ALA A 157 -10.60 16.07 -19.98
CA ALA A 157 -11.39 16.71 -18.92
C ALA A 157 -12.55 15.84 -18.45
N GLN A 158 -13.22 15.15 -19.37
CA GLN A 158 -14.31 14.22 -19.02
C GLN A 158 -13.79 13.00 -18.25
N SER A 159 -12.71 12.38 -18.69
CA SER A 159 -12.08 11.25 -18.01
C SER A 159 -11.59 11.64 -16.62
N LEU A 160 -11.01 12.81 -16.48
CA LEU A 160 -10.54 13.33 -15.19
C LEU A 160 -11.71 13.58 -14.22
N ARG A 161 -12.81 14.16 -14.69
CA ARG A 161 -14.01 14.33 -13.88
C ARG A 161 -14.59 12.99 -13.42
N ALA A 162 -14.69 12.00 -14.30
CA ALA A 162 -15.16 10.67 -13.94
C ALA A 162 -14.27 10.01 -12.88
N ALA A 163 -12.95 10.14 -13.00
CA ALA A 163 -12.00 9.65 -12.02
C ALA A 163 -12.16 10.40 -10.68
N ASN A 164 -12.27 11.72 -10.70
CA ASN A 164 -12.42 12.55 -9.50
C ASN A 164 -13.72 12.26 -8.75
N ASP A 165 -14.81 11.99 -9.46
CA ASP A 165 -16.11 11.63 -8.86
C ASP A 165 -16.04 10.30 -8.09
N SER A 166 -15.08 9.45 -8.36
CA SER A 166 -14.89 8.17 -7.69
C SER A 166 -13.98 8.23 -6.45
N VAL A 167 -13.31 9.35 -6.21
CA VAL A 167 -12.37 9.48 -5.08
C VAL A 167 -13.11 9.58 -3.76
N ILE A 168 -12.78 8.67 -2.86
CA ILE A 168 -13.24 8.68 -1.49
C ILE A 168 -12.34 9.59 -0.67
N GLU A 169 -12.92 10.51 0.12
CA GLU A 169 -12.13 11.34 1.03
C GLU A 169 -11.23 10.49 1.91
N SER A 170 -9.94 10.77 1.89
CA SER A 170 -8.92 10.00 2.62
C SER A 170 -7.84 10.91 3.18
N HIS A 171 -7.34 10.57 4.36
CA HIS A 171 -6.26 11.30 5.02
C HIS A 171 -5.31 10.30 5.69
N GLN A 172 -4.01 10.54 5.59
CA GLN A 172 -3.05 9.82 6.41
C GLN A 172 -3.16 10.27 7.86
N VAL A 173 -3.13 9.31 8.79
CA VAL A 173 -3.19 9.55 10.24
C VAL A 173 -2.08 8.76 10.93
N GLY A 174 -1.73 9.16 12.16
CA GLY A 174 -0.68 8.48 12.92
C GLY A 174 0.73 8.89 12.49
N GLU A 175 1.18 10.07 12.91
CA GLU A 175 2.53 10.56 12.56
C GLU A 175 3.66 9.74 13.18
N ASN A 176 3.44 9.17 14.37
CA ASN A 176 4.47 8.50 15.15
C ASN A 176 4.09 7.06 15.52
N ILE A 177 3.60 6.30 14.55
CA ILE A 177 3.19 4.90 14.75
C ILE A 177 4.01 3.97 13.89
N THR A 178 4.06 2.70 14.26
CA THR A 178 4.58 1.63 13.41
C THR A 178 3.63 1.41 12.25
N GLY A 179 4.16 1.44 11.03
CA GLY A 179 3.36 1.24 9.81
C GLY A 179 2.70 2.52 9.29
N ALA A 180 1.60 2.35 8.58
CA ALA A 180 0.89 3.43 7.92
C ALA A 180 -0.63 3.27 8.07
N ALA A 181 -1.27 4.29 8.61
CA ALA A 181 -2.71 4.32 8.83
C ALA A 181 -3.39 5.41 7.99
N PHE A 182 -4.55 5.09 7.44
CA PHE A 182 -5.33 6.00 6.61
C PHE A 182 -6.79 6.01 7.04
N TRP A 183 -7.30 7.20 7.25
CA TRP A 183 -8.71 7.48 7.46
C TRP A 183 -9.40 7.61 6.10
N ALA A 184 -10.60 7.04 5.98
CA ALA A 184 -11.40 7.16 4.77
C ALA A 184 -12.88 7.23 5.10
N ASN A 185 -13.61 8.06 4.34
CA ASN A 185 -15.06 8.17 4.42
C ASN A 185 -15.68 7.77 3.08
N ALA A 186 -16.11 6.52 2.98
CA ALA A 186 -16.78 5.99 1.80
C ALA A 186 -18.27 6.34 1.72
N GLY A 187 -18.81 7.07 2.69
CA GLY A 187 -20.25 7.25 2.86
C GLY A 187 -20.88 6.11 3.68
N GLY A 188 -22.23 6.09 3.73
CA GLY A 188 -22.94 5.04 4.47
C GLY A 188 -22.98 5.22 5.98
N GLY A 189 -22.61 6.40 6.50
CA GLY A 189 -22.72 6.77 7.91
C GLY A 189 -21.56 6.32 8.78
N LYS A 190 -20.48 5.78 8.20
CA LYS A 190 -19.27 5.40 8.91
C LYS A 190 -18.02 5.84 8.15
N ALA A 191 -17.03 6.30 8.91
CA ALA A 191 -15.65 6.38 8.43
C ALA A 191 -14.84 5.20 8.98
N HIS A 192 -13.67 4.98 8.43
CA HIS A 192 -12.78 3.90 8.83
C HIS A 192 -11.33 4.38 8.91
N ILE A 193 -10.59 3.83 9.85
CA ILE A 193 -9.14 3.83 9.80
C ILE A 193 -8.70 2.40 9.50
N ARG A 194 -7.87 2.25 8.45
CA ARG A 194 -7.19 1.02 8.09
C ARG A 194 -5.71 1.22 8.33
N TRP A 195 -5.16 0.39 9.17
CA TRP A 195 -3.79 0.54 9.65
C TRP A 195 -2.94 -0.63 9.19
N VAL A 196 -2.11 -0.42 8.18
CA VAL A 196 -1.13 -1.41 7.73
C VAL A 196 0.04 -1.40 8.70
N ARG A 197 0.11 -2.42 9.54
CA ARG A 197 1.13 -2.54 10.55
C ARG A 197 2.02 -3.76 10.27
N PRO A 198 3.26 -3.57 9.80
CA PRO A 198 4.18 -4.67 9.53
C PRO A 198 4.47 -5.50 10.77
N ASN A 199 4.61 -6.79 10.57
CA ASN A 199 4.99 -7.73 11.61
C ASN A 199 5.79 -8.88 10.98
N ASP A 200 6.66 -9.50 11.75
CA ASP A 200 7.45 -10.67 11.31
C ASP A 200 6.86 -11.99 11.81
N ASP A 201 5.92 -11.92 12.75
CA ASP A 201 5.20 -13.07 13.30
C ASP A 201 3.71 -12.73 13.41
N GLU A 202 2.93 -13.26 12.48
CA GLU A 202 1.49 -13.03 12.41
C GLU A 202 0.77 -13.53 13.67
N SER A 203 1.14 -14.69 14.19
CA SER A 203 0.53 -15.24 15.40
C SER A 203 0.80 -14.37 16.61
N ALA A 204 2.02 -13.86 16.78
CA ALA A 204 2.37 -12.93 17.85
C ALA A 204 1.59 -11.63 17.73
N PHE A 205 1.40 -11.11 16.51
CA PHE A 205 0.63 -9.89 16.29
C PHE A 205 -0.87 -10.08 16.58
N LEU A 206 -1.48 -11.18 16.12
CA LEU A 206 -2.88 -11.49 16.44
C LEU A 206 -3.09 -11.69 17.94
N ASN A 207 -2.16 -12.34 18.63
CA ASN A 207 -2.19 -12.49 20.08
C ASN A 207 -2.08 -11.12 20.80
N ALA A 208 -1.24 -10.23 20.30
CA ALA A 208 -1.13 -8.87 20.82
C ALA A 208 -2.46 -8.11 20.69
N LEU A 209 -3.10 -8.16 19.52
CA LEU A 209 -4.43 -7.59 19.30
C LEU A 209 -5.46 -8.17 20.28
N ALA A 210 -5.45 -9.48 20.50
CA ALA A 210 -6.35 -10.16 21.41
C ALA A 210 -6.15 -9.71 22.87
N ARG A 211 -4.90 -9.55 23.31
CA ARG A 211 -4.58 -9.07 24.65
C ARG A 211 -5.04 -7.64 24.87
N VAL A 212 -4.77 -6.76 23.94
CA VAL A 212 -5.22 -5.37 23.99
C VAL A 212 -6.75 -5.26 23.95
N ALA A 213 -7.41 -6.07 23.12
CA ALA A 213 -8.87 -6.15 23.06
C ALA A 213 -9.48 -6.66 24.39
N ALA A 214 -8.88 -7.67 25.01
CA ALA A 214 -9.36 -8.22 26.28
C ALA A 214 -9.30 -7.20 27.42
N ARG A 215 -8.37 -6.25 27.37
CA ARG A 215 -8.29 -5.13 28.33
C ARG A 215 -9.27 -4.00 28.03
N GLY A 216 -10.03 -4.08 26.95
CA GLY A 216 -10.91 -2.99 26.51
C GLY A 216 -10.17 -1.79 25.91
N GLU A 217 -8.93 -1.97 25.47
CA GLU A 217 -8.07 -0.88 24.99
C GLU A 217 -7.93 -0.84 23.45
N LEU A 218 -8.48 -1.84 22.73
CA LEU A 218 -8.41 -1.89 21.27
C LEU A 218 -9.52 -1.02 20.64
N ASN A 219 -9.38 0.26 20.82
CA ASN A 219 -10.26 1.30 20.26
C ASN A 219 -9.48 2.61 20.07
N LEU A 220 -10.05 3.53 19.36
CA LEU A 220 -9.49 4.86 19.11
C LEU A 220 -10.25 5.96 19.85
N GLY A 221 -10.82 5.63 21.01
CA GLY A 221 -11.57 6.55 21.85
C GLY A 221 -13.07 6.32 21.81
N GLU A 222 -13.81 7.19 22.47
CA GLU A 222 -15.27 7.12 22.56
C GLU A 222 -15.90 7.15 21.17
N GLY A 223 -16.92 6.34 20.97
CA GLY A 223 -17.66 6.25 19.70
C GLY A 223 -16.95 5.47 18.61
N THR A 224 -15.78 4.91 18.88
CA THR A 224 -15.04 4.07 17.92
C THR A 224 -15.16 2.60 18.23
N LYS A 225 -14.98 1.75 17.22
CA LYS A 225 -15.06 0.30 17.39
C LYS A 225 -14.03 -0.40 16.50
N PHE A 226 -13.31 -1.35 17.09
CA PHE A 226 -12.51 -2.28 16.31
C PHE A 226 -13.43 -3.18 15.47
N ALA A 227 -13.28 -3.12 14.14
CA ALA A 227 -14.16 -3.81 13.20
C ALA A 227 -13.63 -5.18 12.77
N GLY A 228 -12.34 -5.39 12.85
CA GLY A 228 -11.67 -6.60 12.40
C GLY A 228 -10.34 -6.31 11.73
N VAL A 229 -9.85 -7.26 10.94
CA VAL A 229 -8.58 -7.13 10.24
C VAL A 229 -8.73 -7.46 8.75
N PHE A 230 -7.98 -6.74 7.91
CA PHE A 230 -7.69 -7.19 6.56
C PHE A 230 -6.36 -7.92 6.52
N ARG A 231 -6.31 -8.98 5.74
CA ARG A 231 -5.07 -9.66 5.38
C ARG A 231 -4.77 -9.35 3.92
N THR A 232 -3.63 -8.75 3.66
CA THR A 232 -3.19 -8.40 2.31
C THR A 232 -1.67 -8.31 2.24
N HIS A 233 -1.09 -8.79 1.14
CA HIS A 233 0.35 -8.74 0.87
C HIS A 233 1.22 -9.26 2.03
N GLY A 234 0.73 -10.29 2.73
CA GLY A 234 1.42 -10.90 3.87
C GLY A 234 1.35 -10.10 5.17
N LEU A 235 0.56 -9.06 5.22
CA LEU A 235 0.38 -8.21 6.39
C LEU A 235 -1.06 -8.25 6.92
N ILE A 236 -1.18 -7.89 8.18
CA ILE A 236 -2.45 -7.69 8.87
C ILE A 236 -2.70 -6.19 9.00
N ALA A 237 -3.87 -5.75 8.59
CA ALA A 237 -4.30 -4.37 8.74
C ALA A 237 -5.53 -4.29 9.65
N PRO A 238 -5.37 -3.87 10.92
CA PRO A 238 -6.50 -3.57 11.80
C PRO A 238 -7.39 -2.47 11.22
N VAL A 239 -8.69 -2.64 11.39
CA VAL A 239 -9.71 -1.69 10.91
C VAL A 239 -10.57 -1.23 12.07
N PHE A 240 -10.79 0.08 12.14
CA PHE A 240 -11.64 0.73 13.14
C PHE A 240 -12.79 1.44 12.46
N ASP A 241 -14.00 1.23 12.97
CA ASP A 241 -15.19 1.99 12.60
C ASP A 241 -15.26 3.29 13.40
N LEU A 242 -15.54 4.39 12.73
CA LEU A 242 -15.53 5.74 13.28
C LEU A 242 -16.78 6.51 12.88
N ASP A 243 -17.08 7.55 13.65
CA ASP A 243 -18.06 8.56 13.27
C ASP A 243 -17.45 9.49 12.20
N PRO A 244 -18.05 9.60 11.01
CA PRO A 244 -17.53 10.45 9.94
C PRO A 244 -17.55 11.95 10.25
N GLU A 245 -18.34 12.39 11.22
CA GLU A 245 -18.41 13.79 11.65
C GLU A 245 -17.26 14.20 12.59
N VAL A 246 -16.49 13.23 13.09
CA VAL A 246 -15.33 13.49 13.94
C VAL A 246 -14.09 13.69 13.07
N ASP A 247 -13.34 14.75 13.36
CA ASP A 247 -12.12 15.09 12.64
C ASP A 247 -11.10 13.94 12.68
N HIS A 248 -10.59 13.57 11.51
CA HIS A 248 -9.58 12.52 11.37
C HIS A 248 -8.31 12.79 12.20
N ALA A 249 -7.93 14.04 12.40
CA ALA A 249 -6.76 14.41 13.20
C ALA A 249 -6.92 14.13 14.70
N SER A 250 -8.15 13.93 15.19
CA SER A 250 -8.42 13.69 16.60
C SER A 250 -7.97 12.32 17.12
N TYR A 251 -7.60 11.40 16.23
CA TYR A 251 -7.23 10.02 16.58
C TYR A 251 -5.74 9.81 16.85
N GLU A 252 -4.89 10.82 16.70
CA GLU A 252 -3.42 10.71 16.80
C GLU A 252 -2.95 10.14 18.14
N GLU A 253 -3.46 10.65 19.25
CA GLU A 253 -3.09 10.17 20.58
C GLU A 253 -3.54 8.73 20.82
N HIS A 254 -4.72 8.36 20.32
CA HIS A 254 -5.25 7.00 20.43
C HIS A 254 -4.46 6.01 19.59
N LEU A 255 -4.06 6.37 18.38
CA LEU A 255 -3.21 5.55 17.53
C LEU A 255 -1.85 5.31 18.20
N THR A 256 -1.23 6.33 18.74
CA THR A 256 0.03 6.22 19.49
C THR A 256 -0.11 5.30 20.71
N ARG A 257 -1.21 5.43 21.46
CA ARG A 257 -1.50 4.58 22.62
C ARG A 257 -1.67 3.12 22.23
N VAL A 258 -2.45 2.84 21.18
CA VAL A 258 -2.68 1.47 20.69
C VAL A 258 -1.38 0.88 20.13
N ASP A 259 -0.61 1.65 19.38
CA ASP A 259 0.69 1.22 18.83
C ASP A 259 1.64 0.79 19.92
N LYS A 260 1.77 1.58 20.98
CA LYS A 260 2.59 1.26 22.15
C LYS A 260 2.10 -0.01 22.86
N ALA A 261 0.80 -0.15 23.07
CA ALA A 261 0.21 -1.32 23.70
C ALA A 261 0.46 -2.60 22.87
N LEU A 262 0.32 -2.53 21.55
CA LEU A 262 0.63 -3.64 20.66
C LEU A 262 2.12 -4.01 20.68
N GLU A 263 3.01 -3.02 20.64
CA GLU A 263 4.45 -3.25 20.68
C GLU A 263 4.90 -3.96 21.97
N GLU A 264 4.32 -3.57 23.10
CA GLU A 264 4.60 -4.22 24.40
C GLU A 264 4.12 -5.69 24.42
N GLU A 265 3.00 -6.01 23.74
CA GLU A 265 2.41 -7.34 23.76
C GLU A 265 2.96 -8.28 22.68
N ILE A 266 3.56 -7.78 21.61
CA ILE A 266 4.13 -8.62 20.53
C ILE A 266 5.22 -9.53 21.06
N SER A 267 6.03 -9.08 22.00
CA SER A 267 7.09 -9.88 22.64
C SER A 267 6.60 -10.74 23.82
N ASN A 268 5.34 -10.64 24.20
CA ASN A 268 4.75 -11.44 25.27
C ASN A 268 4.45 -12.84 24.78
N ASP A 269 5.17 -13.84 25.28
CA ASP A 269 5.04 -15.25 24.95
C ASP A 269 4.19 -16.06 25.95
N ALA A 270 3.59 -15.40 26.93
CA ALA A 270 2.71 -16.06 27.88
C ALA A 270 1.48 -16.68 27.21
N GLN A 271 0.94 -17.73 27.81
CA GLN A 271 -0.31 -18.30 27.34
C GLN A 271 -1.46 -17.29 27.44
N LEU A 272 -2.32 -17.28 26.45
CA LEU A 272 -3.50 -16.44 26.45
C LEU A 272 -4.47 -16.89 27.56
N SER A 273 -5.04 -15.93 28.28
CA SER A 273 -6.16 -16.17 29.18
C SER A 273 -7.42 -16.63 28.44
N ALA A 274 -8.45 -17.03 29.14
CA ALA A 274 -9.74 -17.42 28.54
C ALA A 274 -10.36 -16.25 27.77
N ASP A 275 -10.32 -15.04 28.33
CA ASP A 275 -10.84 -13.84 27.69
C ASP A 275 -10.03 -13.43 26.47
N GLU A 276 -8.71 -13.53 26.55
CA GLU A 276 -7.81 -13.26 25.42
C GLU A 276 -8.02 -14.26 24.28
N ARG A 277 -8.19 -15.56 24.58
CA ARG A 277 -8.53 -16.56 23.54
C ARG A 277 -9.86 -16.26 22.86
N LYS A 278 -10.86 -15.84 23.62
CA LYS A 278 -12.15 -15.44 23.07
C LYS A 278 -12.02 -14.26 22.13
N GLN A 279 -11.22 -13.26 22.50
CA GLN A 279 -10.93 -12.14 21.62
C GLN A 279 -10.18 -12.55 20.36
N LEU A 280 -9.21 -13.46 20.46
CA LEU A 280 -8.49 -13.99 19.31
C LEU A 280 -9.44 -14.69 18.32
N GLU A 281 -10.37 -15.50 18.79
CA GLU A 281 -11.38 -16.14 17.94
C GLU A 281 -12.29 -15.11 17.26
N ASN A 282 -12.71 -14.07 17.98
CA ASN A 282 -13.49 -12.97 17.41
C ASN A 282 -12.72 -12.24 16.29
N ILE A 283 -11.45 -11.97 16.50
CA ILE A 283 -10.59 -11.31 15.50
C ILE A 283 -10.46 -12.21 14.27
N LYS A 284 -10.16 -13.49 14.44
CA LYS A 284 -10.05 -14.46 13.34
C LYS A 284 -11.36 -14.61 12.56
N SER A 285 -12.51 -14.57 13.23
CA SER A 285 -13.82 -14.66 12.57
C SER A 285 -14.17 -13.40 11.75
N ARG A 286 -13.53 -12.29 12.02
CA ARG A 286 -13.70 -11.00 11.32
C ARG A 286 -12.53 -10.68 10.40
N GLN A 287 -11.77 -11.67 10.03
CA GLN A 287 -10.66 -11.51 9.09
C GLN A 287 -11.17 -11.61 7.66
N VAL A 288 -10.79 -10.63 6.84
CA VAL A 288 -11.07 -10.60 5.41
C VAL A 288 -9.73 -10.58 4.65
N THR A 289 -9.55 -11.53 3.75
CA THR A 289 -8.38 -11.56 2.88
C THR A 289 -8.69 -10.80 1.59
N LEU A 290 -7.90 -9.78 1.31
CA LEU A 290 -7.93 -9.05 0.05
C LEU A 290 -7.07 -9.81 -0.99
N ARG A 291 -7.63 -10.04 -2.19
CA ARG A 291 -6.99 -10.81 -3.27
C ARG A 291 -6.76 -9.94 -4.49
#